data_61293737dbec3655ced15b5937d96cc2
#
_entry.id   61293737dbec3655ced15b5937d96cc2
#
_cell.length_a   1.000
_cell.length_b   1.000
_cell.length_c   1.000
_cell.angle_alpha   90.00
_cell.angle_beta   90.00
_cell.angle_gamma   90.00
#
_symmetry.space_group_name_H-M   'P 1'
#
loop_
_entity.id
_entity.type
_entity.pdbx_description
1 polymer ?
#
loop_
_entity_poly.entity_id
_entity_poly.type
_entity_poly.pdbx_seq_one_letter_code
_entity_poly.pdbx_strand_id
1 'polypeptide(L)'
;MQSKNDMSDVADNLNNWNDRAVVHANGGYGDLTQFAKNQNAITTTVKRDLDVLRPFLTHNSVENKRLLHLQCHIGDDTLSWVRLGAKDVYGLDFSPAALKYARKLAQEANTSITYVEGDARYAANAMPEKLGQFDIIVTSAGTITWLPELKSWAESIAQLLAPGGIFMIRDNHPLLFALDNAGLEIKLGYFSGTEITYESDASYTPNSNGKIKHQTNHNWAHDFAEIINSLIAAGLTIKNIGEHKISDWKSLPSLIYDKNQEGWVLPADSPQIPLTFSVVAQKL
;
A
#
# COMPACT_ATOMS: atom_id res chain seq x y z
N MET A 1 -22.03 12.70 2.59
CA MET A 1 -22.32 12.69 1.13
C MET A 1 -21.00 12.87 0.44
N GLN A 2 -20.53 11.89 -0.33
CA GLN A 2 -19.40 12.08 -1.24
C GLN A 2 -19.73 13.22 -2.19
N SER A 3 -18.75 14.11 -2.43
CA SER A 3 -18.93 15.13 -3.47
C SER A 3 -19.00 14.44 -4.85
N LYS A 4 -19.63 15.08 -5.83
CA LYS A 4 -19.62 14.54 -7.21
C LYS A 4 -18.20 14.45 -7.77
N ASN A 5 -17.32 15.34 -7.35
CA ASN A 5 -15.91 15.36 -7.76
C ASN A 5 -15.20 14.10 -7.25
N ASP A 6 -15.36 13.72 -5.97
CA ASP A 6 -14.69 12.53 -5.41
C ASP A 6 -14.98 11.22 -6.19
N MET A 7 -16.17 11.10 -6.78
CA MET A 7 -16.52 9.92 -7.59
C MET A 7 -15.88 9.94 -8.97
N SER A 8 -15.74 11.11 -9.61
CA SER A 8 -15.04 11.24 -10.89
C SER A 8 -13.54 11.02 -10.72
N ASP A 9 -12.96 11.60 -9.67
CA ASP A 9 -11.53 11.56 -9.40
C ASP A 9 -11.05 10.15 -9.07
N VAL A 10 -11.87 9.40 -8.30
CA VAL A 10 -11.61 7.96 -8.06
C VAL A 10 -11.77 7.13 -9.33
N ALA A 11 -12.67 7.49 -10.25
CA ALA A 11 -12.81 6.81 -11.54
C ALA A 11 -11.61 7.08 -12.45
N ASP A 12 -11.06 8.29 -12.46
CA ASP A 12 -9.82 8.62 -13.18
C ASP A 12 -8.65 7.81 -12.59
N ASN A 13 -8.53 7.74 -11.28
CA ASN A 13 -7.53 6.90 -10.62
C ASN A 13 -7.69 5.42 -10.98
N LEU A 14 -8.91 4.89 -11.03
CA LEU A 14 -9.16 3.52 -11.45
C LEU A 14 -8.66 3.26 -12.88
N ASN A 15 -8.98 4.15 -13.83
CA ASN A 15 -8.53 4.02 -15.21
C ASN A 15 -7.01 4.11 -15.32
N ASN A 16 -6.38 5.04 -14.58
CA ASN A 16 -4.94 5.20 -14.51
C ASN A 16 -4.25 3.94 -13.93
N TRP A 17 -4.80 3.36 -12.85
CA TRP A 17 -4.25 2.14 -12.25
C TRP A 17 -4.49 0.89 -13.09
N ASN A 18 -5.56 0.82 -13.88
CA ASN A 18 -5.74 -0.23 -14.88
C ASN A 18 -4.62 -0.22 -15.93
N ASP A 19 -4.20 0.96 -16.38
CA ASP A 19 -3.07 1.09 -17.31
C ASP A 19 -1.73 0.77 -16.62
N ARG A 20 -1.51 1.28 -15.39
CA ARG A 20 -0.30 0.99 -14.59
C ARG A 20 -0.13 -0.50 -14.34
N ALA A 21 -1.19 -1.24 -14.08
CA ALA A 21 -1.14 -2.68 -13.86
C ALA A 21 -0.50 -3.42 -15.05
N VAL A 22 -0.81 -3.00 -16.28
CA VAL A 22 -0.20 -3.57 -17.49
C VAL A 22 1.30 -3.27 -17.56
N VAL A 23 1.69 -2.02 -17.27
CA VAL A 23 3.09 -1.57 -17.29
C VAL A 23 3.91 -2.29 -16.19
N HIS A 24 3.36 -2.37 -14.98
CA HIS A 24 4.02 -3.00 -13.84
C HIS A 24 4.19 -4.51 -14.04
N ALA A 25 3.18 -5.19 -14.56
CA ALA A 25 3.25 -6.62 -14.84
C ALA A 25 4.18 -6.99 -16.00
N ASN A 26 4.44 -6.05 -16.92
CA ASN A 26 5.32 -6.27 -18.07
C ASN A 26 6.76 -5.74 -17.84
N GLY A 27 7.26 -5.88 -16.64
CA GLY A 27 8.66 -5.59 -16.29
C GLY A 27 8.86 -4.44 -15.32
N GLY A 28 7.84 -3.64 -15.02
CA GLY A 28 7.94 -2.55 -14.03
C GLY A 28 8.30 -3.06 -12.63
N TYR A 29 7.77 -4.23 -12.25
CA TYR A 29 8.08 -4.93 -10.99
C TYR A 29 9.01 -6.14 -11.19
N GLY A 30 9.82 -6.13 -12.24
CA GLY A 30 10.75 -7.21 -12.56
C GLY A 30 10.12 -8.41 -13.25
N ASP A 31 10.78 -9.56 -13.18
CA ASP A 31 10.31 -10.80 -13.78
C ASP A 31 9.35 -11.54 -12.83
N LEU A 32 8.05 -11.30 -13.00
CA LEU A 32 7.01 -11.92 -12.20
C LEU A 32 6.93 -13.44 -12.41
N THR A 33 7.29 -13.95 -13.59
CA THR A 33 7.32 -15.40 -13.83
C THR A 33 8.44 -16.07 -13.05
N GLN A 34 9.62 -15.44 -13.00
CA GLN A 34 10.70 -15.92 -12.15
C GLN A 34 10.33 -15.81 -10.67
N PHE A 35 9.70 -14.69 -10.28
CA PHE A 35 9.21 -14.49 -8.91
C PHE A 35 8.20 -15.59 -8.54
N ALA A 36 7.22 -15.91 -9.41
CA ALA A 36 6.25 -16.97 -9.15
C ALA A 36 6.91 -18.34 -8.91
N LYS A 37 7.90 -18.70 -9.72
CA LYS A 37 8.61 -20.00 -9.64
C LYS A 37 9.53 -20.13 -8.42
N ASN A 38 10.07 -19.02 -7.91
CA ASN A 38 10.95 -19.05 -6.75
C ASN A 38 10.15 -19.00 -5.45
N GLN A 39 9.87 -20.16 -4.87
CA GLN A 39 9.06 -20.30 -3.65
C GLN A 39 9.63 -19.56 -2.42
N ASN A 40 10.92 -19.23 -2.42
CA ASN A 40 11.58 -18.50 -1.33
C ASN A 40 11.64 -16.97 -1.58
N ALA A 41 11.19 -16.50 -2.74
CA ALA A 41 11.22 -15.08 -3.04
C ALA A 41 10.17 -14.32 -2.20
N ILE A 42 10.63 -13.31 -1.49
CA ILE A 42 9.82 -12.35 -0.74
C ILE A 42 10.18 -10.96 -1.24
N THR A 43 9.20 -10.12 -1.51
CA THR A 43 9.45 -8.74 -1.91
C THR A 43 10.13 -7.97 -0.78
N THR A 44 10.89 -6.95 -1.15
CA THR A 44 11.58 -6.11 -0.16
C THR A 44 10.59 -5.31 0.68
N THR A 45 9.48 -4.90 0.08
CA THR A 45 8.34 -4.26 0.76
C THR A 45 7.85 -5.13 1.92
N VAL A 46 7.52 -6.39 1.63
CA VAL A 46 6.98 -7.31 2.65
C VAL A 46 8.02 -7.68 3.73
N LYS A 47 9.31 -7.74 3.39
CA LYS A 47 10.37 -7.92 4.41
C LYS A 47 10.33 -6.79 5.45
N ARG A 48 10.26 -5.53 5.00
CA ARG A 48 10.17 -4.35 5.89
C ARG A 48 8.87 -4.32 6.68
N ASP A 49 7.76 -4.64 6.03
CA ASP A 49 6.45 -4.72 6.68
C ASP A 49 6.43 -5.76 7.79
N LEU A 50 7.02 -6.92 7.54
CA LEU A 50 7.16 -7.96 8.54
C LEU A 50 8.03 -7.52 9.73
N ASP A 51 9.09 -6.76 9.48
CA ASP A 51 9.95 -6.24 10.57
C ASP A 51 9.18 -5.24 11.47
N VAL A 52 8.28 -4.45 10.89
CA VAL A 52 7.36 -3.58 11.65
C VAL A 52 6.34 -4.40 12.45
N LEU A 53 5.79 -5.46 11.85
CA LEU A 53 4.74 -6.28 12.46
C LEU A 53 5.25 -7.23 13.57
N ARG A 54 6.44 -7.81 13.40
CA ARG A 54 6.98 -8.87 14.27
C ARG A 54 6.81 -8.64 15.77
N PRO A 55 7.12 -7.45 16.32
CA PRO A 55 7.01 -7.23 17.77
C PRO A 55 5.58 -7.38 18.32
N PHE A 56 4.57 -7.35 17.46
CA PHE A 56 3.16 -7.38 17.81
C PHE A 56 2.49 -8.72 17.48
N LEU A 57 3.24 -9.65 16.89
CA LEU A 57 2.75 -10.96 16.50
C LEU A 57 3.12 -12.04 17.52
N THR A 58 2.21 -12.97 17.76
CA THR A 58 2.50 -14.19 18.51
C THR A 58 3.63 -14.97 17.84
N HIS A 59 4.66 -15.30 18.59
CA HIS A 59 5.88 -15.97 18.08
C HIS A 59 6.61 -15.20 16.98
N ASN A 60 6.39 -13.88 16.87
CA ASN A 60 6.99 -13.00 15.85
C ASN A 60 6.74 -13.48 14.40
N SER A 61 5.58 -14.12 14.14
CA SER A 61 5.27 -14.78 12.88
C SER A 61 3.84 -14.53 12.44
N VAL A 62 3.64 -14.44 11.12
CA VAL A 62 2.33 -14.43 10.45
C VAL A 62 1.78 -15.84 10.21
N GLU A 63 2.53 -16.85 10.58
CA GLU A 63 2.18 -18.26 10.33
C GLU A 63 0.81 -18.59 10.89
N ASN A 64 -0.02 -19.25 10.06
CA ASN A 64 -1.40 -19.63 10.36
C ASN A 64 -2.36 -18.46 10.66
N LYS A 65 -2.00 -17.21 10.37
CA LYS A 65 -2.85 -16.02 10.51
C LYS A 65 -3.66 -15.78 9.24
N ARG A 66 -4.94 -15.46 9.39
CA ARG A 66 -5.81 -14.99 8.30
C ARG A 66 -5.44 -13.56 7.99
N LEU A 67 -5.02 -13.31 6.75
CA LEU A 67 -4.43 -12.03 6.36
C LEU A 67 -5.19 -11.41 5.18
N LEU A 68 -5.49 -10.12 5.29
CA LEU A 68 -5.97 -9.28 4.19
C LEU A 68 -4.89 -8.26 3.82
N HIS A 69 -4.53 -8.23 2.54
CA HIS A 69 -3.72 -7.18 1.93
C HIS A 69 -4.64 -6.21 1.18
N LEU A 70 -4.81 -5.01 1.72
CA LEU A 70 -5.57 -3.93 1.08
C LEU A 70 -4.73 -3.24 0.01
N GLN A 71 -5.37 -2.86 -1.11
CA GLN A 71 -4.73 -2.20 -2.25
C GLN A 71 -3.55 -3.03 -2.78
N CYS A 72 -3.84 -4.33 -3.02
CA CYS A 72 -2.85 -5.37 -3.27
C CYS A 72 -2.23 -5.37 -4.67
N HIS A 73 -2.70 -4.51 -5.55
CA HIS A 73 -2.23 -4.32 -6.92
C HIS A 73 -2.08 -5.66 -7.68
N ILE A 74 -0.90 -5.94 -8.28
CA ILE A 74 -0.65 -7.16 -9.08
C ILE A 74 -0.26 -8.38 -8.23
N GLY A 75 -0.29 -8.29 -6.90
CA GLY A 75 -0.32 -9.40 -5.96
C GLY A 75 1.01 -10.04 -5.59
N ASP A 76 2.15 -9.49 -5.98
CA ASP A 76 3.48 -10.01 -5.63
C ASP A 76 3.77 -9.90 -4.12
N ASP A 77 3.38 -8.79 -3.50
CA ASP A 77 3.41 -8.64 -2.04
C ASP A 77 2.42 -9.59 -1.35
N THR A 78 1.22 -9.77 -1.91
CA THR A 78 0.24 -10.71 -1.37
C THR A 78 0.76 -12.15 -1.39
N LEU A 79 1.42 -12.55 -2.48
CA LEU A 79 2.07 -13.86 -2.60
C LEU A 79 3.21 -14.02 -1.58
N SER A 80 3.94 -12.93 -1.29
CA SER A 80 4.99 -12.93 -0.27
C SER A 80 4.46 -13.25 1.12
N TRP A 81 3.28 -12.72 1.49
CA TRP A 81 2.63 -13.03 2.76
C TRP A 81 2.26 -14.51 2.88
N VAL A 82 1.78 -15.14 1.80
CA VAL A 82 1.52 -16.59 1.79
C VAL A 82 2.81 -17.39 2.03
N ARG A 83 3.89 -17.00 1.37
CA ARG A 83 5.22 -17.65 1.52
C ARG A 83 5.80 -17.52 2.92
N LEU A 84 5.40 -16.49 3.65
CA LEU A 84 5.73 -16.31 5.07
C LEU A 84 4.85 -17.15 6.01
N GLY A 85 3.93 -17.95 5.47
CA GLY A 85 3.09 -18.89 6.23
C GLY A 85 1.71 -18.34 6.62
N ALA A 86 1.33 -17.14 6.14
CA ALA A 86 -0.03 -16.66 6.35
C ALA A 86 -1.06 -17.62 5.73
N LYS A 87 -2.20 -17.77 6.40
CA LYS A 87 -3.30 -18.66 6.01
C LYS A 87 -4.50 -17.83 5.54
N ASP A 88 -5.32 -18.43 4.64
CA ASP A 88 -6.53 -17.78 4.14
C ASP A 88 -6.26 -16.32 3.74
N VAL A 89 -5.31 -16.17 2.81
CA VAL A 89 -4.85 -14.83 2.38
C VAL A 89 -5.79 -14.24 1.35
N TYR A 90 -6.20 -13.02 1.60
CA TYR A 90 -7.03 -12.19 0.73
C TYR A 90 -6.23 -11.00 0.21
N GLY A 91 -6.46 -10.64 -1.04
CA GLY A 91 -6.03 -9.37 -1.61
C GLY A 91 -7.23 -8.59 -2.11
N LEU A 92 -7.33 -7.30 -1.76
CA LEU A 92 -8.36 -6.42 -2.29
C LEU A 92 -7.71 -5.30 -3.09
N ASP A 93 -8.24 -5.04 -4.27
CA ASP A 93 -7.87 -3.90 -5.10
C ASP A 93 -9.07 -3.43 -5.92
N PHE A 94 -9.12 -2.14 -6.26
CA PHE A 94 -10.20 -1.60 -7.06
C PHE A 94 -9.97 -1.82 -8.58
N SER A 95 -8.73 -2.12 -9.01
CA SER A 95 -8.36 -2.32 -10.42
C SER A 95 -8.58 -3.77 -10.85
N PRO A 96 -9.59 -4.06 -11.70
CA PRO A 96 -9.77 -5.40 -12.27
C PRO A 96 -8.59 -5.84 -13.13
N ALA A 97 -7.87 -4.90 -13.76
CA ALA A 97 -6.67 -5.20 -14.52
C ALA A 97 -5.53 -5.69 -13.60
N ALA A 98 -5.31 -5.04 -12.46
CA ALA A 98 -4.34 -5.47 -11.45
C ALA A 98 -4.68 -6.85 -10.92
N LEU A 99 -5.93 -7.08 -10.53
CA LEU A 99 -6.39 -8.37 -10.02
C LEU A 99 -6.31 -9.51 -11.03
N LYS A 100 -6.41 -9.22 -12.33
CA LYS A 100 -6.16 -10.22 -13.38
C LYS A 100 -4.71 -10.72 -13.33
N TYR A 101 -3.74 -9.82 -13.18
CA TYR A 101 -2.33 -10.19 -13.02
C TYR A 101 -2.06 -10.88 -11.69
N ALA A 102 -2.68 -10.42 -10.61
CA ALA A 102 -2.56 -11.04 -9.29
C ALA A 102 -3.05 -12.50 -9.28
N ARG A 103 -4.20 -12.77 -9.90
CA ARG A 103 -4.71 -14.15 -10.06
C ARG A 103 -3.80 -15.01 -10.92
N LYS A 104 -3.25 -14.45 -12.01
CA LYS A 104 -2.29 -15.16 -12.87
C LYS A 104 -1.02 -15.50 -12.09
N LEU A 105 -0.47 -14.54 -11.33
CA LEU A 105 0.72 -14.75 -10.50
C LEU A 105 0.51 -15.86 -9.47
N ALA A 106 -0.62 -15.84 -8.76
CA ALA A 106 -0.97 -16.89 -7.79
C ALA A 106 -1.09 -18.27 -8.46
N GLN A 107 -1.71 -18.34 -9.65
CA GLN A 107 -1.81 -19.58 -10.43
C GLN A 107 -0.43 -20.09 -10.86
N GLU A 108 0.45 -19.24 -11.37
CA GLU A 108 1.82 -19.61 -11.77
C GLU A 108 2.66 -20.06 -10.56
N ALA A 109 2.40 -19.51 -9.37
CA ALA A 109 3.02 -19.92 -8.12
C ALA A 109 2.39 -21.15 -7.49
N ASN A 110 1.34 -21.72 -8.09
CA ASN A 110 0.54 -22.83 -7.55
C ASN A 110 0.06 -22.55 -6.11
N THR A 111 -0.45 -21.35 -5.88
CA THR A 111 -0.84 -20.84 -4.56
C THR A 111 -2.29 -20.37 -4.58
N SER A 112 -3.03 -20.68 -3.51
CA SER A 112 -4.41 -20.22 -3.34
C SER A 112 -4.45 -18.88 -2.61
N ILE A 113 -4.94 -17.84 -3.31
CA ILE A 113 -5.19 -16.51 -2.76
C ILE A 113 -6.56 -16.06 -3.26
N THR A 114 -7.38 -15.52 -2.37
CA THR A 114 -8.68 -14.95 -2.75
C THR A 114 -8.51 -13.47 -3.07
N TYR A 115 -8.77 -13.09 -4.33
CA TYR A 115 -8.73 -11.71 -4.76
C TYR A 115 -10.12 -11.13 -4.93
N VAL A 116 -10.39 -10.02 -4.24
CA VAL A 116 -11.67 -9.30 -4.23
C VAL A 116 -11.52 -7.95 -4.91
N GLU A 117 -12.40 -7.63 -5.84
CA GLU A 117 -12.48 -6.32 -6.46
C GLU A 117 -13.30 -5.39 -5.56
N GLY A 118 -12.72 -4.23 -5.21
CA GLY A 118 -13.40 -3.27 -4.34
C GLY A 118 -12.53 -2.08 -4.00
N ASP A 119 -13.20 -0.99 -3.64
CA ASP A 119 -12.55 0.20 -3.09
C ASP A 119 -12.15 -0.07 -1.63
N ALA A 120 -10.89 0.21 -1.29
CA ALA A 120 -10.36 -0.02 0.05
C ALA A 120 -11.13 0.73 1.15
N ARG A 121 -11.76 1.87 0.83
CA ARG A 121 -12.63 2.61 1.75
C ARG A 121 -13.87 1.81 2.16
N TYR A 122 -14.33 0.94 1.30
CA TYR A 122 -15.54 0.13 1.47
C TYR A 122 -15.24 -1.36 1.46
N ALA A 123 -14.05 -1.77 1.87
CA ALA A 123 -13.61 -3.15 1.87
C ALA A 123 -14.55 -4.08 2.68
N ALA A 124 -15.12 -3.58 3.77
CA ALA A 124 -16.11 -4.32 4.55
C ALA A 124 -17.39 -4.63 3.76
N ASN A 125 -17.82 -3.70 2.88
CA ASN A 125 -18.98 -3.92 2.01
C ASN A 125 -18.67 -4.91 0.87
N ALA A 126 -17.42 -4.94 0.40
CA ALA A 126 -16.98 -5.89 -0.63
C ALA A 126 -16.83 -7.33 -0.08
N MET A 127 -16.67 -7.48 1.23
CA MET A 127 -16.46 -8.77 1.91
C MET A 127 -17.34 -8.93 3.15
N PRO A 128 -18.68 -8.81 3.04
CA PRO A 128 -19.57 -8.84 4.21
C PRO A 128 -19.50 -10.16 4.99
N GLU A 129 -19.15 -11.26 4.33
CA GLU A 129 -18.95 -12.57 4.96
C GLU A 129 -17.63 -12.69 5.75
N LYS A 130 -16.76 -11.66 5.67
CA LYS A 130 -15.45 -11.62 6.34
C LYS A 130 -15.39 -10.66 7.52
N LEU A 131 -16.51 -10.05 7.89
CA LEU A 131 -16.55 -9.16 9.05
C LEU A 131 -16.03 -9.88 10.31
N GLY A 132 -15.09 -9.23 11.02
CA GLY A 132 -14.52 -9.75 12.26
C GLY A 132 -13.66 -11.00 12.10
N GLN A 133 -13.13 -11.30 10.91
CA GLN A 133 -12.43 -12.56 10.69
C GLN A 133 -10.92 -12.45 10.45
N PHE A 134 -10.38 -11.31 10.05
CA PHE A 134 -8.95 -11.21 9.78
C PHE A 134 -8.13 -11.02 11.06
N ASP A 135 -7.10 -11.82 11.22
CA ASP A 135 -6.14 -11.70 12.31
C ASP A 135 -5.14 -10.56 12.04
N ILE A 136 -4.84 -10.33 10.75
CA ILE A 136 -3.93 -9.30 10.27
C ILE A 136 -4.54 -8.63 9.04
N ILE A 137 -4.52 -7.28 9.01
CA ILE A 137 -4.76 -6.50 7.80
C ILE A 137 -3.54 -5.62 7.57
N VAL A 138 -3.02 -5.63 6.34
CA VAL A 138 -1.87 -4.83 5.93
C VAL A 138 -2.20 -3.96 4.73
N THR A 139 -1.58 -2.78 4.65
CA THR A 139 -1.52 -1.95 3.44
C THR A 139 -0.15 -1.29 3.32
N SER A 140 0.45 -1.36 2.13
CA SER A 140 1.78 -0.81 1.78
C SER A 140 2.03 -0.88 0.27
N ALA A 141 2.87 -0.08 -0.29
CA ALA A 141 3.32 1.22 0.13
C ALA A 141 2.93 2.23 -0.97
N GLY A 142 2.65 3.49 -0.61
CA GLY A 142 2.13 4.49 -1.55
C GLY A 142 0.64 4.36 -1.82
N THR A 143 -0.15 4.05 -0.80
CA THR A 143 -1.55 3.62 -0.92
C THR A 143 -2.55 4.69 -0.54
N ILE A 144 -2.39 5.36 0.62
CA ILE A 144 -3.43 6.24 1.15
C ILE A 144 -3.59 7.55 0.37
N THR A 145 -2.55 8.02 -0.30
CA THR A 145 -2.63 9.22 -1.15
C THR A 145 -3.65 9.07 -2.31
N TRP A 146 -4.08 7.87 -2.63
CA TRP A 146 -5.09 7.56 -3.65
C TRP A 146 -6.52 7.55 -3.11
N LEU A 147 -6.70 7.78 -1.81
CA LEU A 147 -7.99 7.80 -1.13
C LEU A 147 -8.41 9.25 -0.82
N PRO A 148 -9.60 9.70 -1.22
CA PRO A 148 -10.04 11.07 -0.92
C PRO A 148 -10.32 11.31 0.56
N GLU A 149 -10.51 10.25 1.36
CA GLU A 149 -10.73 10.33 2.81
C GLU A 149 -10.35 9.02 3.50
N LEU A 150 -9.98 9.07 4.77
CA LEU A 150 -9.54 7.92 5.54
C LEU A 150 -10.57 7.38 6.54
N LYS A 151 -11.68 8.08 6.76
CA LYS A 151 -12.69 7.66 7.73
C LYS A 151 -13.30 6.30 7.36
N SER A 152 -13.86 6.18 6.16
CA SER A 152 -14.51 4.93 5.71
C SER A 152 -13.50 3.79 5.55
N TRP A 153 -12.27 4.11 5.16
CA TRP A 153 -11.16 3.16 5.11
C TRP A 153 -10.83 2.58 6.49
N ALA A 154 -10.69 3.43 7.50
CA ALA A 154 -10.41 2.98 8.87
C ALA A 154 -11.59 2.20 9.47
N GLU A 155 -12.84 2.62 9.20
CA GLU A 155 -14.06 1.92 9.62
C GLU A 155 -14.14 0.52 9.00
N SER A 156 -13.82 0.37 7.70
CA SER A 156 -13.77 -0.92 7.02
C SER A 156 -12.71 -1.85 7.63
N ILE A 157 -11.51 -1.33 7.91
CA ILE A 157 -10.45 -2.09 8.59
C ILE A 157 -10.93 -2.60 9.95
N ALA A 158 -11.50 -1.72 10.77
CA ALA A 158 -11.98 -2.09 12.09
C ALA A 158 -13.11 -3.13 12.04
N GLN A 159 -14.00 -3.06 11.04
CA GLN A 159 -15.06 -4.04 10.86
C GLN A 159 -14.53 -5.41 10.44
N LEU A 160 -13.53 -5.47 9.59
CA LEU A 160 -12.95 -6.70 9.05
C LEU A 160 -12.01 -7.41 10.03
N LEU A 161 -11.34 -6.67 10.92
CA LEU A 161 -10.46 -7.25 11.95
C LEU A 161 -11.24 -8.10 12.96
N ALA A 162 -10.70 -9.25 13.29
CA ALA A 162 -11.13 -10.05 14.44
C ALA A 162 -10.81 -9.32 15.76
N PRO A 163 -11.50 -9.63 16.87
CA PRO A 163 -11.06 -9.20 18.19
C PRO A 163 -9.61 -9.62 18.43
N GLY A 164 -8.78 -8.69 18.90
CA GLY A 164 -7.34 -8.88 19.04
C GLY A 164 -6.53 -8.80 17.75
N GLY A 165 -7.19 -8.65 16.60
CA GLY A 165 -6.55 -8.54 15.28
C GLY A 165 -5.72 -7.26 15.14
N ILE A 166 -4.72 -7.31 14.27
CA ILE A 166 -3.72 -6.26 14.08
C ILE A 166 -3.85 -5.66 12.67
N PHE A 167 -3.89 -4.34 12.61
CA PHE A 167 -3.70 -3.58 11.39
C PHE A 167 -2.29 -3.00 11.34
N MET A 168 -1.69 -3.02 10.17
CA MET A 168 -0.43 -2.33 9.90
C MET A 168 -0.52 -1.58 8.57
N ILE A 169 -0.11 -0.32 8.61
CA ILE A 169 0.24 0.47 7.41
C ILE A 169 1.71 0.85 7.46
N ARG A 170 2.40 0.73 6.32
CA ARG A 170 3.66 1.40 6.05
C ARG A 170 3.53 2.12 4.71
N ASP A 171 3.73 3.43 4.70
CA ASP A 171 3.47 4.25 3.52
C ASP A 171 4.46 5.41 3.42
N ASN A 172 4.40 6.17 2.32
CA ASN A 172 5.16 7.39 2.14
C ASN A 172 4.86 8.36 3.28
N HIS A 173 5.91 8.97 3.82
CA HIS A 173 5.71 9.94 4.91
C HIS A 173 4.92 11.16 4.42
N PRO A 174 3.92 11.65 5.18
CA PRO A 174 3.11 12.81 4.79
C PRO A 174 3.91 14.06 4.39
N LEU A 175 5.09 14.23 4.96
CA LEU A 175 6.00 15.33 4.61
C LEU A 175 6.37 15.30 3.12
N LEU A 176 6.52 14.12 2.52
CA LEU A 176 6.92 14.00 1.11
C LEU A 176 5.90 14.62 0.17
N PHE A 177 4.61 14.59 0.53
CA PHE A 177 3.56 15.24 -0.25
C PHE A 177 3.73 16.77 -0.31
N ALA A 178 4.28 17.36 0.76
CA ALA A 178 4.48 18.80 0.84
C ALA A 178 5.74 19.30 0.12
N LEU A 179 6.65 18.39 -0.25
CA LEU A 179 7.92 18.73 -0.90
C LEU A 179 7.76 18.86 -2.41
N ASP A 180 8.64 19.67 -3.02
CA ASP A 180 8.77 19.68 -4.47
C ASP A 180 9.56 18.44 -4.96
N ASN A 181 9.36 18.10 -6.24
CA ASN A 181 10.08 16.99 -6.87
C ASN A 181 11.54 17.32 -7.22
N ALA A 182 11.99 18.55 -7.06
CA ALA A 182 13.32 18.99 -7.46
C ALA A 182 14.29 19.14 -6.29
N GLY A 183 13.77 19.30 -5.06
CA GLY A 183 14.57 19.52 -3.86
C GLY A 183 13.84 19.09 -2.60
N LEU A 184 14.30 19.55 -1.44
CA LEU A 184 13.66 19.36 -0.15
C LEU A 184 12.96 20.66 0.32
N GLU A 185 12.39 21.40 -0.63
CA GLU A 185 11.67 22.65 -0.36
C GLU A 185 10.18 22.35 -0.22
N ILE A 186 9.53 22.99 0.76
CA ILE A 186 8.09 22.91 0.92
C ILE A 186 7.43 23.74 -0.18
N LYS A 187 6.62 23.10 -1.03
CA LYS A 187 5.89 23.74 -2.14
C LYS A 187 4.39 23.56 -2.06
N LEU A 188 3.93 22.52 -1.36
CA LEU A 188 2.53 22.13 -1.26
C LEU A 188 2.08 22.16 0.19
N GLY A 189 0.75 22.09 0.41
CA GLY A 189 0.20 22.01 1.75
C GLY A 189 0.45 20.64 2.39
N TYR A 190 0.90 20.64 3.63
CA TYR A 190 1.09 19.43 4.43
C TYR A 190 -0.24 18.87 4.97
N PHE A 191 -1.17 19.77 5.33
CA PHE A 191 -2.39 19.39 6.01
C PHE A 191 -3.40 18.70 5.08
N SER A 192 -4.15 17.78 5.66
CA SER A 192 -5.21 17.04 4.99
C SER A 192 -6.22 17.94 4.26
N GLY A 193 -6.84 17.40 3.20
CA GLY A 193 -7.79 18.12 2.37
C GLY A 193 -7.17 18.85 1.17
N THR A 194 -5.85 18.80 1.00
CA THR A 194 -5.21 19.25 -0.24
C THR A 194 -5.28 18.11 -1.26
N GLU A 195 -5.87 18.39 -2.42
CA GLU A 195 -5.87 17.50 -3.58
C GLU A 195 -4.93 18.07 -4.64
N ILE A 196 -4.22 17.17 -5.31
CA ILE A 196 -3.38 17.51 -6.47
C ILE A 196 -3.75 16.60 -7.62
N THR A 197 -4.12 17.20 -8.74
CA THR A 197 -4.31 16.50 -10.01
C THR A 197 -2.98 16.46 -10.78
N TYR A 198 -2.59 15.27 -11.18
CA TYR A 198 -1.40 15.04 -12.01
C TYR A 198 -1.80 14.55 -13.40
N GLU A 199 -0.99 14.93 -14.39
CA GLU A 199 -1.04 14.42 -15.75
C GLU A 199 0.31 13.76 -16.06
N SER A 200 0.32 12.46 -16.30
CA SER A 200 1.56 11.73 -16.62
C SER A 200 1.30 10.49 -17.47
N ASP A 201 2.06 10.34 -18.56
CA ASP A 201 2.07 9.13 -19.37
C ASP A 201 3.13 8.10 -18.94
N ALA A 202 3.88 8.41 -17.87
CA ALA A 202 4.95 7.57 -17.35
C ALA A 202 4.59 6.93 -16.01
N SER A 203 5.14 5.74 -15.76
CA SER A 203 5.13 5.10 -14.43
C SER A 203 6.39 5.48 -13.63
N TYR A 204 6.29 5.37 -12.31
CA TYR A 204 7.41 5.55 -11.38
C TYR A 204 8.38 4.36 -11.37
N THR A 205 8.01 3.24 -12.00
CA THR A 205 8.83 2.02 -12.00
C THR A 205 9.96 2.12 -13.01
N PRO A 206 11.20 1.68 -12.65
CA PRO A 206 12.28 1.57 -13.62
C PRO A 206 11.94 0.50 -14.67
N ASN A 207 12.46 0.67 -15.90
CA ASN A 207 12.28 -0.31 -17.00
C ASN A 207 10.82 -0.54 -17.44
N SER A 208 9.94 0.41 -17.18
CA SER A 208 8.56 0.33 -17.64
C SER A 208 8.48 0.54 -19.14
N ASN A 209 8.29 -0.55 -19.90
CA ASN A 209 7.97 -0.52 -21.33
C ASN A 209 6.46 -0.36 -21.50
N GLY A 210 5.99 0.86 -21.59
CA GLY A 210 4.58 1.15 -21.78
C GLY A 210 4.20 2.57 -21.40
N LYS A 211 3.13 3.07 -21.97
CA LYS A 211 2.57 4.37 -21.68
C LYS A 211 1.26 4.21 -20.91
N ILE A 212 1.06 5.08 -19.95
CA ILE A 212 -0.23 5.27 -19.29
C ILE A 212 -1.13 6.03 -20.26
N LYS A 213 -2.28 5.46 -20.62
CA LYS A 213 -3.23 6.07 -21.57
C LYS A 213 -4.13 7.08 -20.87
N HIS A 214 -4.64 6.69 -19.70
CA HIS A 214 -5.44 7.55 -18.83
C HIS A 214 -4.49 8.29 -17.90
N GLN A 215 -4.03 9.48 -18.33
CA GLN A 215 -2.90 10.20 -17.72
C GLN A 215 -3.30 10.94 -16.45
N THR A 216 -4.57 11.36 -16.37
CA THR A 216 -5.09 12.09 -15.21
C THR A 216 -5.14 11.18 -14.00
N ASN A 217 -4.61 11.67 -12.89
CA ASN A 217 -4.74 11.03 -11.60
C ASN A 217 -4.77 12.06 -10.46
N HIS A 218 -5.41 11.69 -9.38
CA HIS A 218 -5.69 12.53 -8.22
C HIS A 218 -5.05 11.95 -6.98
N ASN A 219 -4.32 12.79 -6.24
CA ASN A 219 -3.70 12.43 -4.99
C ASN A 219 -4.15 13.39 -3.89
N TRP A 220 -4.40 12.86 -2.70
CA TRP A 220 -4.83 13.62 -1.54
C TRP A 220 -3.76 13.61 -0.45
N ALA A 221 -3.51 14.79 0.14
CA ALA A 221 -2.67 14.90 1.32
C ALA A 221 -3.42 14.35 2.54
N HIS A 222 -2.74 13.52 3.30
CA HIS A 222 -3.19 13.02 4.61
C HIS A 222 -2.10 13.29 5.63
N ASP A 223 -2.34 14.21 6.55
CA ASP A 223 -1.40 14.46 7.64
C ASP A 223 -1.46 13.39 8.72
N PHE A 224 -0.48 13.34 9.61
CA PHE A 224 -0.44 12.36 10.69
C PHE A 224 -1.64 12.43 11.62
N ALA A 225 -2.20 13.62 11.85
CA ALA A 225 -3.36 13.76 12.71
C ALA A 225 -4.58 13.05 12.12
N GLU A 226 -4.82 13.20 10.80
CA GLU A 226 -5.90 12.48 10.12
C GLU A 226 -5.68 10.97 10.14
N ILE A 227 -4.47 10.51 9.75
CA ILE A 227 -4.14 9.07 9.70
C ILE A 227 -4.40 8.41 11.06
N ILE A 228 -3.84 8.97 12.14
CA ILE A 228 -3.94 8.39 13.46
C ILE A 228 -5.36 8.52 14.03
N ASN A 229 -5.98 9.68 13.91
CA ASN A 229 -7.31 9.92 14.46
C ASN A 229 -8.40 9.13 13.72
N SER A 230 -8.26 8.86 12.42
CA SER A 230 -9.20 8.00 11.70
C SER A 230 -9.20 6.57 12.25
N LEU A 231 -8.03 6.01 12.55
CA LEU A 231 -7.89 4.68 13.17
C LEU A 231 -8.46 4.66 14.61
N ILE A 232 -8.18 5.69 15.42
CA ILE A 232 -8.71 5.82 16.77
C ILE A 232 -10.24 5.96 16.76
N ALA A 233 -10.77 6.81 15.88
CA ALA A 233 -12.21 7.03 15.74
C ALA A 233 -12.96 5.76 15.29
N ALA A 234 -12.30 4.89 14.52
CA ALA A 234 -12.82 3.58 14.14
C ALA A 234 -12.75 2.53 15.27
N GLY A 235 -12.24 2.88 16.45
CA GLY A 235 -12.17 2.01 17.63
C GLY A 235 -10.90 1.16 17.71
N LEU A 236 -9.87 1.50 16.94
CA LEU A 236 -8.57 0.82 17.00
C LEU A 236 -7.65 1.49 18.02
N THR A 237 -6.85 0.68 18.72
CA THR A 237 -5.83 1.15 19.64
C THR A 237 -4.48 1.22 18.95
N ILE A 238 -3.87 2.38 18.86
CA ILE A 238 -2.52 2.55 18.30
C ILE A 238 -1.50 1.88 19.21
N LYS A 239 -0.71 0.99 18.66
CA LYS A 239 0.33 0.22 19.37
C LYS A 239 1.73 0.74 19.09
N ASN A 240 1.95 1.26 17.86
CA ASN A 240 3.24 1.80 17.45
C ASN A 240 3.08 2.81 16.33
N ILE A 241 3.95 3.80 16.31
CA ILE A 241 4.19 4.71 15.19
C ILE A 241 5.69 4.70 14.94
N GLY A 242 6.09 4.48 13.69
CA GLY A 242 7.47 4.50 13.24
C GLY A 242 7.69 5.49 12.10
N GLU A 243 8.88 6.08 12.05
CA GLU A 243 9.35 6.90 10.94
C GLU A 243 10.66 6.32 10.42
N HIS A 244 10.78 6.21 9.10
CA HIS A 244 11.89 5.47 8.47
C HIS A 244 12.61 6.34 7.43
N LYS A 245 13.94 6.18 7.36
CA LYS A 245 14.82 6.90 6.42
C LYS A 245 14.95 6.21 5.06
N ILE A 246 14.11 5.22 4.77
CA ILE A 246 14.18 4.41 3.56
C ILE A 246 12.84 4.46 2.82
N SER A 247 12.91 4.51 1.49
CA SER A 247 11.76 4.40 0.59
C SER A 247 11.90 3.16 -0.29
N ASP A 248 10.77 2.54 -0.64
CA ASP A 248 10.73 1.37 -1.53
C ASP A 248 10.95 1.76 -3.01
N TRP A 249 10.74 3.01 -3.34
CA TRP A 249 10.91 3.56 -4.68
C TRP A 249 11.59 4.93 -4.62
N LYS A 250 12.04 5.43 -5.77
CA LYS A 250 12.69 6.75 -5.86
C LYS A 250 11.66 7.87 -5.75
N SER A 251 11.15 8.11 -4.53
CA SER A 251 10.10 9.12 -4.25
C SER A 251 10.57 10.57 -4.42
N LEU A 252 11.88 10.82 -4.35
CA LEU A 252 12.50 12.12 -4.61
C LEU A 252 13.69 11.96 -5.56
N PRO A 253 13.94 12.91 -6.46
CA PRO A 253 15.08 12.86 -7.40
C PRO A 253 16.44 12.74 -6.71
N SER A 254 16.58 13.32 -5.51
CA SER A 254 17.82 13.32 -4.70
C SER A 254 18.15 11.96 -4.06
N LEU A 255 17.21 11.01 -4.05
CA LEU A 255 17.45 9.71 -3.43
C LEU A 255 18.45 8.88 -4.24
N ILE A 256 19.33 8.19 -3.50
CA ILE A 256 20.27 7.21 -4.01
C ILE A 256 19.87 5.80 -3.56
N TYR A 257 20.16 4.80 -4.38
CA TYR A 257 19.86 3.41 -4.02
C TYR A 257 20.95 2.83 -3.12
N ASP A 258 20.58 2.44 -1.92
CA ASP A 258 21.44 1.72 -0.98
C ASP A 258 21.28 0.21 -1.19
N LYS A 259 22.34 -0.44 -1.69
CA LYS A 259 22.34 -1.89 -1.96
C LYS A 259 22.28 -2.75 -0.69
N ASN A 260 22.80 -2.23 0.44
CA ASN A 260 22.80 -2.98 1.69
C ASN A 260 21.42 -3.01 2.34
N GLN A 261 20.66 -1.93 2.16
CA GLN A 261 19.30 -1.81 2.67
C GLN A 261 18.25 -2.19 1.62
N GLU A 262 18.65 -2.47 0.37
CA GLU A 262 17.78 -2.78 -0.76
C GLU A 262 16.70 -1.69 -0.99
N GLY A 263 17.04 -0.40 -0.80
CA GLY A 263 16.07 0.70 -0.90
C GLY A 263 16.68 2.06 -1.18
N TRP A 264 15.83 3.07 -1.27
CA TRP A 264 16.20 4.43 -1.61
C TRP A 264 16.35 5.27 -0.34
N VAL A 265 17.45 6.00 -0.23
CA VAL A 265 17.78 6.82 0.94
C VAL A 265 18.31 8.19 0.51
N LEU A 266 18.25 9.16 1.39
CA LEU A 266 18.95 10.43 1.19
C LEU A 266 20.47 10.23 1.33
N PRO A 267 21.30 10.97 0.56
CA PRO A 267 22.75 11.01 0.78
C PRO A 267 23.08 11.34 2.24
N ALA A 268 24.17 10.77 2.77
CA ALA A 268 24.52 10.91 4.18
C ALA A 268 24.87 12.36 4.60
N ASP A 269 25.30 13.18 3.65
CA ASP A 269 25.62 14.60 3.81
C ASP A 269 24.41 15.53 3.64
N SER A 270 23.25 14.97 3.30
CA SER A 270 22.00 15.72 3.19
C SER A 270 21.25 15.79 4.52
N PRO A 271 20.41 16.82 4.73
CA PRO A 271 19.43 16.81 5.82
C PRO A 271 18.59 15.53 5.78
N GLN A 272 18.53 14.82 6.89
CA GLN A 272 17.77 13.57 7.00
C GLN A 272 16.34 13.89 7.42
N ILE A 273 15.38 13.47 6.59
CA ILE A 273 13.95 13.52 6.88
C ILE A 273 13.35 12.12 6.80
N PRO A 274 12.19 11.86 7.41
CA PRO A 274 11.50 10.60 7.23
C PRO A 274 11.00 10.46 5.79
N LEU A 275 11.25 9.30 5.18
CA LEU A 275 10.80 8.97 3.82
C LEU A 275 9.54 8.10 3.83
N THR A 276 9.43 7.21 4.79
CA THR A 276 8.22 6.42 5.02
C THR A 276 7.87 6.45 6.51
N PHE A 277 6.62 6.14 6.80
CA PHE A 277 6.13 5.93 8.16
C PHE A 277 5.49 4.56 8.29
N SER A 278 5.27 4.13 9.52
CA SER A 278 4.45 2.96 9.82
C SER A 278 3.54 3.22 11.02
N VAL A 279 2.36 2.61 10.99
CA VAL A 279 1.44 2.57 12.14
C VAL A 279 1.00 1.14 12.35
N VAL A 280 1.08 0.67 13.59
CA VAL A 280 0.47 -0.58 14.03
C VAL A 280 -0.67 -0.25 14.97
N ALA A 281 -1.85 -0.78 14.67
CA ALA A 281 -3.05 -0.61 15.49
C ALA A 281 -3.69 -1.97 15.77
N GLN A 282 -4.45 -2.07 16.86
CA GLN A 282 -5.08 -3.31 17.28
C GLN A 282 -6.57 -3.07 17.58
N LYS A 283 -7.41 -3.98 17.16
CA LYS A 283 -8.80 -4.09 17.60
C LYS A 283 -8.85 -4.81 18.93
N LEU A 284 -9.38 -4.16 19.97
CA LEU A 284 -9.57 -4.76 21.30
C LEU A 284 -10.79 -5.68 21.33
#